data_39db561e17af950dd6c72aa3bf184fbf
#
_entry.id   39db561e17af950dd6c72aa3bf184fbf
#
_cell.length_a   1.000
_cell.length_b   1.000
_cell.length_c   1.000
_cell.angle_alpha   90.00
_cell.angle_beta   90.00
_cell.angle_gamma   90.00
#
_symmetry.space_group_name_H-M   'P 1'
#
loop_
_entity.id
_entity.type
_entity.pdbx_description
1 polymer ?
#
loop_
_entity_poly.entity_id
_entity_poly.type
_entity_poly.pdbx_seq_one_letter_code
_entity_poly.pdbx_strand_id
1 'polypeptide(L)'
;MSRAGEPVLELRDLHKSFAETPIIRGVTMVVRRGQRHGLIGPNGAGKSTLFNLISGQFAPTFGDILLNGQSIAGVPPYLINRRGLSRSFQITNLFPRMSVAENLRIAVMGHHGHRFTLFRPVANLRRVSSRVDEHLEKLRLQHRRNDMAGDLAYSEQRALEIGMALATDPEILLLDEPTSGMSRDESAYVVELIREVTEGKTLLVVEHDMSVVFDLCDHTSVLVYGQILASGAPETVRADRRVQEAYLGEEAA
;
A
#
# COMPACT_ATOMS: atom_id res chain seq x y z
N MET A 1 22.65 -3.65 13.76
CA MET A 1 22.48 -2.19 13.75
C MET A 1 21.13 -1.90 13.13
N SER A 2 20.26 -1.17 13.82
CA SER A 2 18.93 -0.80 13.31
C SER A 2 19.09 0.13 12.11
N ARG A 3 18.52 -0.25 10.96
CA ARG A 3 18.48 0.58 9.74
C ARG A 3 17.34 1.61 9.77
N ALA A 4 16.80 1.93 10.94
CA ALA A 4 15.74 2.89 11.09
C ALA A 4 16.16 4.26 10.50
N GLY A 5 15.28 4.88 9.73
CA GLY A 5 15.53 6.17 9.09
C GLY A 5 16.28 6.14 7.75
N GLU A 6 16.82 4.98 7.31
CA GLU A 6 17.39 4.86 5.97
C GLU A 6 16.27 4.91 4.90
N PRO A 7 16.54 5.47 3.70
CA PRO A 7 15.60 5.42 2.58
C PRO A 7 15.28 3.98 2.19
N VAL A 8 13.98 3.64 2.10
CA VAL A 8 13.49 2.38 1.54
C VAL A 8 13.00 2.59 0.12
N LEU A 9 12.26 3.68 -0.11
CA LEU A 9 11.75 4.05 -1.42
C LEU A 9 12.19 5.48 -1.72
N GLU A 10 12.79 5.69 -2.89
CA GLU A 10 13.17 7.00 -3.38
C GLU A 10 12.61 7.20 -4.79
N LEU A 11 11.96 8.32 -5.03
CA LEU A 11 11.56 8.80 -6.34
C LEU A 11 12.49 9.94 -6.70
N ARG A 12 13.15 9.87 -7.84
CA ARG A 12 14.15 10.85 -8.29
C ARG A 12 13.71 11.47 -9.60
N ASP A 13 13.27 12.72 -9.54
CA ASP A 13 12.84 13.51 -10.70
C ASP A 13 11.93 12.71 -11.63
N LEU A 14 10.88 12.12 -11.05
CA LEU A 14 10.03 11.16 -11.72
C LEU A 14 9.00 11.86 -12.62
N HIS A 15 8.95 11.46 -13.88
CA HIS A 15 8.02 11.98 -14.87
C HIS A 15 7.18 10.85 -15.51
N LYS A 16 5.94 11.14 -15.81
CA LYS A 16 5.06 10.28 -16.61
C LYS A 16 4.16 11.10 -17.49
N SER A 17 4.24 10.83 -18.79
CA SER A 17 3.27 11.31 -19.78
C SER A 17 2.53 10.14 -20.39
N PHE A 18 1.25 10.36 -20.74
CA PHE A 18 0.47 9.50 -21.62
C PHE A 18 0.26 10.26 -22.92
N ALA A 19 0.83 9.75 -24.00
CA ALA A 19 1.01 10.51 -25.23
C ALA A 19 1.70 11.87 -24.93
N GLU A 20 1.08 12.98 -25.23
CA GLU A 20 1.62 14.33 -24.99
C GLU A 20 1.16 14.94 -23.65
N THR A 21 0.31 14.24 -22.89
CA THR A 21 -0.24 14.77 -21.64
C THR A 21 0.65 14.39 -20.44
N PRO A 22 1.37 15.34 -19.82
CA PRO A 22 2.19 15.07 -18.64
C PRO A 22 1.30 14.98 -17.40
N ILE A 23 1.34 13.81 -16.72
CA ILE A 23 0.61 13.55 -15.48
C ILE A 23 1.50 13.71 -14.26
N ILE A 24 2.70 13.15 -14.29
CA ILE A 24 3.72 13.31 -13.25
C ILE A 24 4.85 14.18 -13.82
N ARG A 25 5.26 15.19 -13.04
CA ARG A 25 6.07 16.31 -13.54
C ARG A 25 7.25 16.61 -12.60
N GLY A 26 8.19 15.65 -12.47
CA GLY A 26 9.40 15.83 -11.67
C GLY A 26 9.17 15.55 -10.18
N VAL A 27 8.44 14.47 -9.84
CA VAL A 27 8.24 14.08 -8.45
C VAL A 27 9.52 13.55 -7.84
N THR A 28 9.97 14.20 -6.76
CA THR A 28 11.05 13.72 -5.88
C THR A 28 10.49 13.52 -4.48
N MET A 29 10.61 12.28 -3.97
CA MET A 29 10.06 11.90 -2.66
C MET A 29 10.90 10.78 -2.05
N VAL A 30 11.01 10.74 -0.73
CA VAL A 30 11.70 9.69 0.02
C VAL A 30 10.79 9.14 1.09
N VAL A 31 10.64 7.81 1.14
CA VAL A 31 10.00 7.09 2.24
C VAL A 31 11.09 6.36 3.01
N ARG A 32 11.14 6.59 4.34
CA ARG A 32 12.15 6.02 5.21
C ARG A 32 11.67 4.74 5.87
N ARG A 33 12.61 3.87 6.21
CA ARG A 33 12.32 2.61 6.90
C ARG A 33 11.61 2.83 8.23
N GLY A 34 10.49 2.13 8.41
CA GLY A 34 9.62 2.25 9.58
C GLY A 34 8.68 3.45 9.54
N GLN A 35 8.75 4.31 8.51
CA GLN A 35 7.89 5.47 8.35
C GLN A 35 6.52 5.06 7.79
N ARG A 36 5.46 5.66 8.34
CA ARG A 36 4.12 5.65 7.76
C ARG A 36 3.91 6.94 6.99
N HIS A 37 4.01 6.86 5.67
CA HIS A 37 3.98 8.02 4.78
C HIS A 37 2.63 8.11 4.06
N GLY A 38 1.92 9.22 4.25
CA GLY A 38 0.69 9.55 3.54
C GLY A 38 0.98 10.30 2.24
N LEU A 39 0.33 9.92 1.15
CA LEU A 39 0.30 10.67 -0.10
C LEU A 39 -1.12 11.16 -0.33
N ILE A 40 -1.32 12.46 -0.21
CA ILE A 40 -2.62 13.10 -0.39
C ILE A 40 -2.59 14.07 -1.57
N GLY A 41 -3.74 14.54 -1.96
CA GLY A 41 -3.89 15.54 -3.03
C GLY A 41 -5.27 15.47 -3.66
N PRO A 42 -5.65 16.53 -4.39
CA PRO A 42 -6.94 16.62 -5.05
C PRO A 42 -7.16 15.52 -6.10
N ASN A 43 -8.41 15.40 -6.56
CA ASN A 43 -8.75 14.48 -7.64
C ASN A 43 -8.01 14.88 -8.91
N GLY A 44 -7.52 13.90 -9.67
CA GLY A 44 -6.69 14.19 -10.85
C GLY A 44 -5.27 14.66 -10.57
N ALA A 45 -4.81 14.77 -9.31
CA ALA A 45 -3.45 15.18 -8.98
C ALA A 45 -2.36 14.22 -9.49
N GLY A 46 -2.71 12.98 -9.83
CA GLY A 46 -1.78 11.96 -10.31
C GLY A 46 -1.43 10.87 -9.28
N LYS A 47 -2.13 10.82 -8.12
CA LYS A 47 -1.86 9.85 -7.03
C LYS A 47 -1.83 8.40 -7.53
N SER A 48 -2.90 7.94 -8.19
CA SER A 48 -2.99 6.57 -8.71
C SER A 48 -1.95 6.30 -9.80
N THR A 49 -1.60 7.32 -10.61
CA THR A 49 -0.51 7.19 -11.60
C THR A 49 0.83 6.98 -10.90
N LEU A 50 1.11 7.74 -9.83
CA LEU A 50 2.32 7.60 -9.05
C LEU A 50 2.42 6.22 -8.39
N PHE A 51 1.33 5.71 -7.81
CA PHE A 51 1.26 4.36 -7.27
C PHE A 51 1.48 3.28 -8.34
N ASN A 52 0.93 3.46 -9.53
CA ASN A 52 1.15 2.54 -10.65
C ASN A 52 2.60 2.54 -11.14
N LEU A 53 3.29 3.68 -11.09
CA LEU A 53 4.73 3.77 -11.38
C LEU A 53 5.55 3.02 -10.33
N ILE A 54 5.30 3.28 -9.04
CA ILE A 54 6.02 2.66 -7.92
C ILE A 54 5.81 1.13 -7.91
N SER A 55 4.61 0.66 -8.23
CA SER A 55 4.29 -0.77 -8.27
C SER A 55 4.66 -1.47 -9.60
N GLY A 56 5.23 -0.73 -10.58
CA GLY A 56 5.68 -1.28 -11.86
C GLY A 56 4.57 -1.59 -12.86
N GLN A 57 3.35 -1.10 -12.62
CA GLN A 57 2.25 -1.21 -13.60
C GLN A 57 2.50 -0.31 -14.80
N PHE A 58 3.19 0.82 -14.59
CA PHE A 58 3.65 1.73 -15.63
C PHE A 58 5.16 1.93 -15.52
N ALA A 59 5.84 2.07 -16.66
CA ALA A 59 7.19 2.57 -16.69
C ALA A 59 7.19 4.10 -16.67
N PRO A 60 8.15 4.76 -15.97
CA PRO A 60 8.30 6.20 -16.05
C PRO A 60 8.73 6.64 -17.46
N THR A 61 8.40 7.89 -17.81
CA THR A 61 8.91 8.51 -19.05
C THR A 61 10.32 9.02 -18.85
N PHE A 62 10.62 9.52 -17.63
CA PHE A 62 11.95 9.97 -17.22
C PHE A 62 12.06 9.88 -15.70
N GLY A 63 13.28 9.91 -15.16
CA GLY A 63 13.57 9.78 -13.74
C GLY A 63 13.70 8.33 -13.30
N ASP A 64 13.87 8.10 -11.99
CA ASP A 64 14.11 6.77 -11.45
C ASP A 64 13.31 6.52 -10.17
N ILE A 65 13.09 5.23 -9.89
CA ILE A 65 12.44 4.73 -8.67
C ILE A 65 13.41 3.73 -8.04
N LEU A 66 13.85 4.00 -6.83
CA LEU A 66 14.79 3.15 -6.13
C LEU A 66 14.08 2.47 -4.95
N LEU A 67 14.22 1.16 -4.84
CA LEU A 67 13.83 0.36 -3.70
C LEU A 67 15.11 -0.18 -3.03
N ASN A 68 15.36 0.21 -1.78
CA ASN A 68 16.62 -0.11 -1.09
C ASN A 68 17.87 0.26 -1.91
N GLY A 69 17.86 1.42 -2.56
CA GLY A 69 18.96 1.92 -3.40
C GLY A 69 19.10 1.24 -4.76
N GLN A 70 18.25 0.27 -5.11
CA GLN A 70 18.26 -0.41 -6.41
C GLN A 70 17.11 0.07 -7.29
N SER A 71 17.39 0.42 -8.55
CA SER A 71 16.37 0.85 -9.49
C SER A 71 15.35 -0.27 -9.74
N ILE A 72 14.07 0.13 -9.69
CA ILE A 72 12.91 -0.69 -10.06
C ILE A 72 12.11 -0.09 -11.22
N ALA A 73 12.60 0.98 -11.84
CA ALA A 73 11.94 1.61 -12.97
C ALA A 73 11.80 0.61 -14.14
N GLY A 74 10.56 0.42 -14.61
CA GLY A 74 10.25 -0.55 -15.68
C GLY A 74 10.38 -2.03 -15.30
N VAL A 75 10.65 -2.34 -14.03
CA VAL A 75 10.67 -3.73 -13.54
C VAL A 75 9.24 -4.24 -13.40
N PRO A 76 8.92 -5.48 -13.85
CA PRO A 76 7.58 -6.05 -13.69
C PRO A 76 7.12 -6.17 -12.23
N PRO A 77 5.82 -5.97 -11.93
CA PRO A 77 5.27 -5.97 -10.57
C PRO A 77 5.63 -7.18 -9.71
N TYR A 78 5.62 -8.38 -10.31
CA TYR A 78 5.94 -9.61 -9.58
C TYR A 78 7.41 -9.69 -9.13
N LEU A 79 8.34 -9.03 -9.84
CA LEU A 79 9.74 -8.92 -9.44
C LEU A 79 9.93 -7.85 -8.37
N ILE A 80 9.18 -6.73 -8.46
CA ILE A 80 9.17 -5.68 -7.44
C ILE A 80 8.66 -6.26 -6.11
N ASN A 81 7.58 -7.05 -6.16
CA ASN A 81 7.06 -7.73 -4.98
C ASN A 81 8.12 -8.62 -4.32
N ARG A 82 8.88 -9.40 -5.09
CA ARG A 82 9.99 -10.22 -4.59
C ARG A 82 11.15 -9.42 -3.98
N ARG A 83 11.27 -8.14 -4.35
CA ARG A 83 12.26 -7.22 -3.78
C ARG A 83 11.77 -6.53 -2.50
N GLY A 84 10.56 -6.89 -2.02
CA GLY A 84 10.05 -6.44 -0.73
C GLY A 84 9.04 -5.29 -0.82
N LEU A 85 8.45 -4.97 -1.97
CA LEU A 85 7.37 -4.02 -2.09
C LEU A 85 6.06 -4.74 -2.41
N SER A 86 5.09 -4.69 -1.50
CA SER A 86 3.73 -5.19 -1.74
C SER A 86 2.74 -4.04 -1.88
N ARG A 87 1.71 -4.23 -2.69
CA ARG A 87 0.60 -3.30 -2.85
C ARG A 87 -0.72 -4.02 -2.61
N SER A 88 -1.61 -3.44 -1.78
CA SER A 88 -3.02 -3.77 -1.82
C SER A 88 -3.67 -3.02 -2.99
N PHE A 89 -4.55 -3.66 -3.72
CA PHE A 89 -5.17 -3.03 -4.90
C PHE A 89 -6.47 -2.35 -4.51
N GLN A 90 -6.86 -1.31 -5.26
CA GLN A 90 -8.11 -0.58 -5.10
C GLN A 90 -9.35 -1.45 -5.44
N ILE A 91 -9.20 -2.45 -6.31
CA ILE A 91 -10.22 -3.45 -6.61
C ILE A 91 -9.87 -4.72 -5.84
N THR A 92 -10.85 -5.26 -5.10
CA THR A 92 -10.72 -6.48 -4.27
C THR A 92 -10.12 -7.62 -5.08
N ASN A 93 -8.84 -7.91 -4.86
CA ASN A 93 -8.12 -9.02 -5.52
C ASN A 93 -8.20 -10.31 -4.68
N LEU A 94 -9.36 -10.53 -4.05
CA LEU A 94 -9.66 -11.77 -3.37
C LEU A 94 -10.12 -12.84 -4.37
N PHE A 95 -9.92 -14.08 -4.01
CA PHE A 95 -10.57 -15.20 -4.65
C PHE A 95 -11.93 -15.44 -3.96
N PRO A 96 -13.04 -14.86 -4.47
CA PRO A 96 -14.30 -14.78 -3.71
C PRO A 96 -14.94 -16.14 -3.46
N ARG A 97 -14.64 -17.14 -4.31
CA ARG A 97 -15.11 -18.53 -4.20
C ARG A 97 -14.17 -19.43 -3.41
N MET A 98 -13.18 -18.87 -2.76
CA MET A 98 -12.26 -19.57 -1.85
C MET A 98 -12.48 -19.07 -0.44
N SER A 99 -12.17 -19.92 0.54
CA SER A 99 -12.26 -19.53 1.94
C SER A 99 -11.22 -18.46 2.31
N VAL A 100 -11.46 -17.77 3.41
CA VAL A 100 -10.52 -16.80 3.99
C VAL A 100 -9.14 -17.44 4.20
N ALA A 101 -9.10 -18.64 4.78
CA ALA A 101 -7.86 -19.37 4.99
C ALA A 101 -7.15 -19.78 3.68
N GLU A 102 -7.89 -20.11 2.62
CA GLU A 102 -7.32 -20.44 1.31
C GLU A 102 -6.72 -19.21 0.63
N ASN A 103 -7.38 -18.05 0.70
CA ASN A 103 -6.83 -16.78 0.22
C ASN A 103 -5.47 -16.47 0.87
N LEU A 104 -5.39 -16.50 2.20
CA LEU A 104 -4.14 -16.30 2.93
C LEU A 104 -3.10 -17.36 2.60
N ARG A 105 -3.50 -18.62 2.42
CA ARG A 105 -2.59 -19.73 2.07
C ARG A 105 -1.90 -19.46 0.74
N ILE A 106 -2.62 -18.97 -0.28
CA ILE A 106 -2.05 -18.63 -1.59
C ILE A 106 -0.96 -17.56 -1.42
N ALA A 107 -1.22 -16.51 -0.63
CA ALA A 107 -0.26 -15.44 -0.40
C ALA A 107 1.00 -15.94 0.34
N VAL A 108 0.83 -16.70 1.42
CA VAL A 108 1.93 -17.31 2.19
C VAL A 108 2.79 -18.25 1.32
N MET A 109 2.17 -19.08 0.49
CA MET A 109 2.88 -20.00 -0.40
C MET A 109 3.63 -19.25 -1.52
N GLY A 110 3.06 -18.17 -2.03
CA GLY A 110 3.66 -17.34 -3.07
C GLY A 110 5.01 -16.75 -2.64
N HIS A 111 5.13 -16.32 -1.38
CA HIS A 111 6.36 -15.77 -0.81
C HIS A 111 7.47 -16.83 -0.66
N HIS A 112 7.14 -18.04 -0.25
CA HIS A 112 8.12 -19.08 0.05
C HIS A 112 8.65 -19.85 -1.16
N GLY A 113 8.37 -19.41 -2.39
CA GLY A 113 8.88 -20.05 -3.61
C GLY A 113 8.28 -21.43 -3.91
N HIS A 114 7.20 -21.81 -3.24
CA HIS A 114 6.53 -23.11 -3.41
C HIS A 114 5.63 -23.17 -4.66
N ARG A 115 5.89 -22.35 -5.68
CA ARG A 115 5.04 -22.18 -6.86
C ARG A 115 4.81 -23.44 -7.69
N PHE A 116 5.69 -24.46 -7.60
CA PHE A 116 5.67 -25.61 -8.51
C PHE A 116 6.09 -26.96 -7.88
N THR A 117 6.01 -27.11 -6.56
CA THR A 117 6.37 -28.38 -5.94
C THR A 117 5.16 -29.26 -5.71
N LEU A 118 4.74 -29.98 -6.76
CA LEU A 118 3.73 -31.06 -6.71
C LEU A 118 4.11 -32.22 -5.78
N PHE A 119 5.37 -32.28 -5.30
CA PHE A 119 5.93 -33.42 -4.58
C PHE A 119 6.66 -33.08 -3.27
N ARG A 120 6.30 -31.98 -2.57
CA ARG A 120 6.95 -31.69 -1.27
C ARG A 120 6.15 -32.20 -0.08
N PRO A 121 6.86 -32.71 0.97
CA PRO A 121 6.24 -33.43 2.09
C PRO A 121 5.39 -32.54 3.01
N VAL A 122 4.43 -33.18 3.66
CA VAL A 122 3.45 -32.68 4.65
C VAL A 122 4.03 -31.73 5.73
N ALA A 123 5.33 -31.81 6.03
CA ALA A 123 6.01 -30.91 6.96
C ALA A 123 5.95 -29.42 6.57
N ASN A 124 5.91 -29.12 5.26
CA ASN A 124 5.79 -27.74 4.77
C ASN A 124 4.34 -27.22 4.86
N LEU A 125 3.35 -28.10 4.84
CA LEU A 125 1.95 -27.74 5.02
C LEU A 125 1.66 -27.28 6.45
N ARG A 126 2.32 -27.85 7.46
CA ARG A 126 2.17 -27.40 8.87
C ARG A 126 2.69 -25.98 9.07
N ARG A 127 3.84 -25.63 8.48
CA ARG A 127 4.38 -24.28 8.53
C ARG A 127 3.46 -23.25 7.84
N VAL A 128 2.93 -23.61 6.67
CA VAL A 128 1.99 -22.76 5.95
C VAL A 128 0.72 -22.57 6.77
N SER A 129 0.17 -23.66 7.35
CA SER A 129 -1.04 -23.59 8.18
C SER A 129 -0.82 -22.71 9.43
N SER A 130 0.31 -22.89 10.14
CA SER A 130 0.63 -22.04 11.32
C SER A 130 0.71 -20.56 10.94
N ARG A 131 1.35 -20.22 9.80
CA ARG A 131 1.39 -18.82 9.32
C ARG A 131 0.02 -18.29 8.92
N VAL A 132 -0.81 -19.12 8.30
CA VAL A 132 -2.21 -18.73 8.00
C VAL A 132 -2.96 -18.42 9.29
N ASP A 133 -2.79 -19.25 10.34
CA ASP A 133 -3.44 -19.04 11.63
C ASP A 133 -2.94 -17.76 12.31
N GLU A 134 -1.64 -17.47 12.27
CA GLU A 134 -1.05 -16.22 12.76
C GLU A 134 -1.61 -14.99 12.03
N HIS A 135 -1.77 -15.07 10.70
CA HIS A 135 -2.38 -13.97 9.93
C HIS A 135 -3.86 -13.79 10.25
N LEU A 136 -4.62 -14.89 10.36
CA LEU A 136 -6.03 -14.83 10.75
C LEU A 136 -6.22 -14.15 12.11
N GLU A 137 -5.33 -14.45 13.08
CA GLU A 137 -5.36 -13.83 14.40
C GLU A 137 -5.08 -12.34 14.32
N LYS A 138 -4.01 -11.93 13.64
CA LYS A 138 -3.66 -10.52 13.44
C LYS A 138 -4.76 -9.71 12.75
N LEU A 139 -5.46 -10.35 11.80
CA LEU A 139 -6.56 -9.73 11.04
C LEU A 139 -7.91 -9.78 11.77
N ARG A 140 -7.98 -10.43 12.94
CA ARG A 140 -9.20 -10.64 13.71
C ARG A 140 -10.26 -11.46 12.92
N LEU A 141 -9.80 -12.32 11.97
CA LEU A 141 -10.65 -13.13 11.07
C LEU A 141 -10.69 -14.62 11.41
N GLN A 142 -10.28 -15.05 12.62
CA GLN A 142 -10.25 -16.47 13.01
C GLN A 142 -11.64 -17.13 12.89
N HIS A 143 -12.68 -16.38 13.29
CA HIS A 143 -14.07 -16.84 13.27
C HIS A 143 -14.62 -16.99 11.84
N ARG A 144 -14.00 -16.34 10.86
CA ARG A 144 -14.34 -16.39 9.42
C ARG A 144 -13.49 -17.36 8.62
N ARG A 145 -12.60 -18.11 9.28
CA ARG A 145 -11.58 -18.98 8.64
C ARG A 145 -12.08 -19.76 7.42
N ASN A 146 -13.26 -20.38 7.56
CA ASN A 146 -13.83 -21.28 6.57
C ASN A 146 -14.93 -20.63 5.70
N ASP A 147 -15.27 -19.38 5.97
CA ASP A 147 -16.26 -18.62 5.21
C ASP A 147 -15.67 -18.26 3.84
N MET A 148 -16.52 -18.18 2.82
CA MET A 148 -16.09 -17.70 1.50
C MET A 148 -15.71 -16.23 1.58
N ALA A 149 -14.60 -15.86 0.96
CA ALA A 149 -14.13 -14.47 0.99
C ALA A 149 -15.15 -13.49 0.38
N GLY A 150 -15.96 -13.95 -0.58
CA GLY A 150 -17.02 -13.15 -1.19
C GLY A 150 -18.22 -12.87 -0.28
N ASP A 151 -18.39 -13.64 0.81
CA ASP A 151 -19.51 -13.51 1.75
C ASP A 151 -19.17 -12.62 2.96
N LEU A 152 -17.91 -12.16 3.05
CA LEU A 152 -17.45 -11.28 4.12
C LEU A 152 -18.05 -9.88 3.98
N ALA A 153 -18.19 -9.17 5.10
CA ALA A 153 -18.46 -7.74 5.09
C ALA A 153 -17.30 -6.98 4.40
N TYR A 154 -17.58 -5.79 3.85
CA TYR A 154 -16.60 -5.04 3.06
C TYR A 154 -15.32 -4.73 3.84
N SER A 155 -15.44 -4.33 5.11
CA SER A 155 -14.30 -4.10 6.00
C SER A 155 -13.49 -5.38 6.30
N GLU A 156 -14.15 -6.55 6.41
CA GLU A 156 -13.48 -7.84 6.58
C GLU A 156 -12.75 -8.27 5.29
N GLN A 157 -13.34 -8.01 4.11
CA GLN A 157 -12.68 -8.24 2.82
C GLN A 157 -11.42 -7.38 2.72
N ARG A 158 -11.49 -6.11 3.12
CA ARG A 158 -10.34 -5.20 3.12
C ARG A 158 -9.25 -5.67 4.09
N ALA A 159 -9.63 -6.12 5.28
CA ALA A 159 -8.71 -6.72 6.24
C ALA A 159 -7.98 -7.94 5.62
N LEU A 160 -8.71 -8.82 4.94
CA LEU A 160 -8.14 -9.97 4.27
C LEU A 160 -7.15 -9.58 3.16
N GLU A 161 -7.45 -8.58 2.34
CA GLU A 161 -6.55 -8.06 1.30
C GLU A 161 -5.24 -7.53 1.88
N ILE A 162 -5.33 -6.72 2.92
CA ILE A 162 -4.16 -6.21 3.66
C ILE A 162 -3.34 -7.38 4.21
N GLY A 163 -4.00 -8.37 4.78
CA GLY A 163 -3.36 -9.57 5.28
C GLY A 163 -2.64 -10.37 4.19
N MET A 164 -3.22 -10.52 3.02
CA MET A 164 -2.57 -11.18 1.88
C MET A 164 -1.33 -10.42 1.40
N ALA A 165 -1.39 -9.09 1.37
CA ALA A 165 -0.23 -8.27 1.02
C ALA A 165 0.88 -8.39 2.08
N LEU A 166 0.52 -8.43 3.37
CA LEU A 166 1.45 -8.63 4.49
C LEU A 166 2.04 -10.04 4.55
N ALA A 167 1.30 -11.06 4.08
CA ALA A 167 1.76 -12.46 4.07
C ALA A 167 3.00 -12.69 3.18
N THR A 168 3.30 -11.74 2.30
CA THR A 168 4.55 -11.73 1.51
C THR A 168 5.75 -11.16 2.27
N ASP A 169 5.56 -10.78 3.55
CA ASP A 169 6.56 -10.14 4.43
C ASP A 169 7.31 -8.97 3.76
N PRO A 170 6.59 -7.93 3.30
CA PRO A 170 7.20 -6.84 2.56
C PRO A 170 8.00 -5.91 3.50
N GLU A 171 9.02 -5.24 2.93
CA GLU A 171 9.73 -4.15 3.58
C GLU A 171 8.94 -2.83 3.53
N ILE A 172 8.18 -2.65 2.46
CA ILE A 172 7.24 -1.54 2.29
C ILE A 172 5.90 -2.04 1.75
N LEU A 173 4.82 -1.62 2.40
CA LEU A 173 3.45 -1.89 1.98
C LEU A 173 2.84 -0.61 1.39
N LEU A 174 2.26 -0.72 0.20
CA LEU A 174 1.49 0.33 -0.46
C LEU A 174 -0.01 0.05 -0.27
N LEU A 175 -0.73 1.00 0.33
CA LEU A 175 -2.19 0.97 0.50
C LEU A 175 -2.84 2.07 -0.34
N ASP A 176 -3.77 1.67 -1.20
CA ASP A 176 -4.48 2.56 -2.11
C ASP A 176 -5.92 2.72 -1.62
N GLU A 177 -6.22 3.89 -1.05
CA GLU A 177 -7.51 4.26 -0.47
C GLU A 177 -8.12 3.15 0.40
N PRO A 178 -7.42 2.71 1.48
CA PRO A 178 -7.84 1.54 2.26
C PRO A 178 -9.19 1.70 2.95
N THR A 179 -9.69 2.93 3.12
CA THR A 179 -10.96 3.22 3.78
C THR A 179 -12.06 3.70 2.83
N SER A 180 -11.79 3.73 1.52
CA SER A 180 -12.76 4.21 0.52
C SER A 180 -14.05 3.42 0.52
N GLY A 181 -15.20 4.11 0.50
CA GLY A 181 -16.52 3.48 0.48
C GLY A 181 -17.03 2.94 1.83
N MET A 182 -16.30 3.17 2.92
CA MET A 182 -16.65 2.73 4.27
C MET A 182 -17.41 3.80 5.06
N SER A 183 -18.27 3.36 5.97
CA SER A 183 -18.81 4.21 7.03
C SER A 183 -17.67 4.65 7.98
N ARG A 184 -17.95 5.65 8.83
CA ARG A 184 -16.96 6.13 9.82
C ARG A 184 -16.49 5.04 10.77
N ASP A 185 -17.40 4.19 11.24
CA ASP A 185 -17.06 3.11 12.18
C ASP A 185 -16.20 2.03 11.51
N GLU A 186 -16.54 1.65 10.28
CA GLU A 186 -15.73 0.71 9.48
C GLU A 186 -14.36 1.28 9.16
N SER A 187 -14.28 2.56 8.79
CA SER A 187 -13.02 3.25 8.53
C SER A 187 -12.15 3.27 9.79
N ALA A 188 -12.71 3.64 10.95
CA ALA A 188 -11.98 3.64 12.22
C ALA A 188 -11.44 2.24 12.57
N TYR A 189 -12.27 1.20 12.37
CA TYR A 189 -11.85 -0.19 12.57
C TYR A 189 -10.68 -0.57 11.66
N VAL A 190 -10.77 -0.26 10.36
CA VAL A 190 -9.72 -0.60 9.38
C VAL A 190 -8.44 0.18 9.64
N VAL A 191 -8.52 1.45 10.03
CA VAL A 191 -7.36 2.28 10.41
C VAL A 191 -6.65 1.70 11.63
N GLU A 192 -7.41 1.32 12.67
CA GLU A 192 -6.85 0.66 13.86
C GLU A 192 -6.16 -0.65 13.49
N LEU A 193 -6.83 -1.49 12.69
CA LEU A 193 -6.26 -2.75 12.21
C LEU A 193 -4.96 -2.52 11.43
N ILE A 194 -4.94 -1.58 10.47
CA ILE A 194 -3.73 -1.24 9.71
C ILE A 194 -2.61 -0.84 10.68
N ARG A 195 -2.90 0.00 11.68
CA ARG A 195 -1.91 0.45 12.66
C ARG A 195 -1.27 -0.73 13.40
N GLU A 196 -2.08 -1.70 13.84
CA GLU A 196 -1.62 -2.89 14.53
C GLU A 196 -0.81 -3.82 13.64
N VAL A 197 -1.38 -4.21 12.48
CA VAL A 197 -0.75 -5.24 11.62
C VAL A 197 0.49 -4.74 10.89
N THR A 198 0.68 -3.41 10.82
CA THR A 198 1.85 -2.77 10.20
C THR A 198 2.84 -2.19 11.21
N GLU A 199 2.75 -2.57 12.49
CA GLU A 199 3.71 -2.13 13.50
C GLU A 199 5.14 -2.51 13.08
N GLY A 200 6.06 -1.53 13.11
CA GLY A 200 7.46 -1.69 12.69
C GLY A 200 7.67 -1.86 11.16
N LYS A 201 6.63 -1.82 10.34
CA LYS A 201 6.71 -1.86 8.88
C LYS A 201 6.77 -0.45 8.27
N THR A 202 7.29 -0.36 7.06
CA THR A 202 7.21 0.86 6.27
C THR A 202 5.91 0.85 5.48
N LEU A 203 5.20 1.98 5.48
CA LEU A 203 3.90 2.12 4.84
C LEU A 203 3.88 3.35 3.93
N LEU A 204 3.33 3.21 2.74
CA LEU A 204 2.95 4.33 1.88
C LEU A 204 1.44 4.20 1.59
N VAL A 205 0.67 5.20 2.02
CA VAL A 205 -0.80 5.22 1.91
C VAL A 205 -1.23 6.35 1.02
N VAL A 206 -2.06 6.07 0.02
CA VAL A 206 -2.85 7.11 -0.67
C VAL A 206 -4.20 7.17 0.01
N GLU A 207 -4.61 8.36 0.39
CA GLU A 207 -5.95 8.63 0.93
C GLU A 207 -6.43 10.02 0.50
N HIS A 208 -7.73 10.18 0.46
CA HIS A 208 -8.38 11.47 0.24
C HIS A 208 -8.98 12.04 1.54
N ASP A 209 -9.23 11.19 2.54
CA ASP A 209 -9.65 11.61 3.87
C ASP A 209 -8.44 12.01 4.72
N MET A 210 -8.34 13.32 4.97
CA MET A 210 -7.26 13.90 5.78
C MET A 210 -7.24 13.35 7.20
N SER A 211 -8.39 13.01 7.78
CA SER A 211 -8.48 12.47 9.14
C SER A 211 -7.79 11.12 9.26
N VAL A 212 -8.00 10.24 8.27
CA VAL A 212 -7.33 8.93 8.18
C VAL A 212 -5.81 9.10 8.10
N VAL A 213 -5.35 10.04 7.27
CA VAL A 213 -3.90 10.29 7.11
C VAL A 213 -3.29 10.81 8.40
N PHE A 214 -3.95 11.73 9.11
CA PHE A 214 -3.44 12.26 10.39
C PHE A 214 -3.44 11.21 11.49
N ASP A 215 -4.41 10.30 11.48
CA ASP A 215 -4.48 9.23 12.46
C ASP A 215 -3.44 8.12 12.19
N LEU A 216 -3.10 7.86 10.93
CA LEU A 216 -2.28 6.71 10.55
C LEU A 216 -0.82 7.07 10.28
N CYS A 217 -0.54 8.25 9.70
CA CYS A 217 0.75 8.60 9.13
C CYS A 217 1.56 9.54 10.04
N ASP A 218 2.87 9.35 10.08
CA ASP A 218 3.83 10.22 10.77
C ASP A 218 4.49 11.23 9.82
N HIS A 219 4.30 11.07 8.51
CA HIS A 219 4.78 11.97 7.47
C HIS A 219 3.78 12.02 6.31
N THR A 220 3.63 13.17 5.66
CA THR A 220 2.67 13.36 4.56
C THR A 220 3.30 14.17 3.44
N SER A 221 3.06 13.75 2.20
CA SER A 221 3.37 14.52 0.99
C SER A 221 2.08 14.86 0.26
N VAL A 222 1.98 16.08 -0.23
CA VAL A 222 0.83 16.58 -1.00
C VAL A 222 1.21 16.65 -2.47
N LEU A 223 0.49 15.89 -3.28
CA LEU A 223 0.63 15.89 -4.74
C LEU A 223 -0.44 16.81 -5.34
N VAL A 224 -0.02 17.76 -6.16
CA VAL A 224 -0.92 18.68 -6.89
C VAL A 224 -0.40 18.83 -8.31
N TYR A 225 -1.26 18.61 -9.31
CA TYR A 225 -0.91 18.69 -10.73
C TYR A 225 0.38 17.93 -11.10
N GLY A 226 0.60 16.76 -10.50
CA GLY A 226 1.75 15.91 -10.77
C GLY A 226 3.06 16.33 -10.12
N GLN A 227 3.04 17.27 -9.16
CA GLN A 227 4.20 17.74 -8.42
C GLN A 227 3.98 17.68 -6.90
N ILE A 228 5.04 17.50 -6.12
CA ILE A 228 4.97 17.59 -4.65
C ILE A 228 4.91 19.07 -4.26
N LEU A 229 3.78 19.49 -3.73
CA LEU A 229 3.54 20.86 -3.25
C LEU A 229 4.15 21.10 -1.86
N ALA A 230 3.98 20.14 -0.95
CA ALA A 230 4.46 20.17 0.41
C ALA A 230 4.76 18.76 0.91
N SER A 231 5.68 18.63 1.87
CA SER A 231 6.02 17.36 2.52
C SER A 231 6.52 17.64 3.93
N GLY A 232 6.05 16.87 4.92
CA GLY A 232 6.41 17.06 6.32
C GLY A 232 5.51 16.29 7.28
N ALA A 233 5.58 16.64 8.56
CA ALA A 233 4.64 16.12 9.55
C ALA A 233 3.19 16.52 9.18
N PRO A 234 2.18 15.67 9.46
CA PRO A 234 0.79 15.94 9.08
C PRO A 234 0.29 17.32 9.52
N GLU A 235 0.59 17.74 10.75
CA GLU A 235 0.18 19.03 11.29
C GLU A 235 0.83 20.20 10.53
N THR A 236 2.10 20.06 10.14
CA THR A 236 2.82 21.07 9.35
C THR A 236 2.21 21.22 7.97
N VAL A 237 1.89 20.10 7.32
CA VAL A 237 1.26 20.06 6.00
C VAL A 237 -0.15 20.65 6.05
N ARG A 238 -0.93 20.34 7.09
CA ARG A 238 -2.27 20.90 7.31
C ARG A 238 -2.27 22.41 7.48
N ALA A 239 -1.24 22.96 8.12
CA ALA A 239 -1.09 24.40 8.36
C ALA A 239 -0.55 25.17 7.13
N ASP A 240 -0.06 24.48 6.10
CA ASP A 240 0.47 25.14 4.89
C ASP A 240 -0.67 25.74 4.07
N ARG A 241 -0.62 27.08 3.92
CA ARG A 241 -1.63 27.83 3.18
C ARG A 241 -1.80 27.37 1.72
N ARG A 242 -0.70 26.98 1.06
CA ARG A 242 -0.74 26.48 -0.32
C ARG A 242 -1.52 25.18 -0.41
N VAL A 243 -1.40 24.30 0.61
CA VAL A 243 -2.17 23.06 0.70
C VAL A 243 -3.65 23.37 0.88
N GLN A 244 -3.99 24.28 1.81
CA GLN A 244 -5.38 24.69 2.04
C GLN A 244 -6.03 25.28 0.76
N GLU A 245 -5.32 26.15 0.05
CA GLU A 245 -5.79 26.74 -1.21
C GLU A 245 -6.00 25.68 -2.30
N ALA A 246 -5.13 24.65 -2.38
CA ALA A 246 -5.26 23.58 -3.36
C ALA A 246 -6.51 22.70 -3.14
N TYR A 247 -6.95 22.53 -1.88
CA TYR A 247 -8.17 21.78 -1.55
C TYR A 247 -9.43 22.65 -1.62
N LEU A 248 -9.39 23.93 -1.25
CA LEU A 248 -10.53 24.86 -1.34
C LEU A 248 -10.94 25.14 -2.80
N GLY A 249 -10.00 25.03 -3.74
CA GLY A 249 -10.27 25.17 -5.17
C GLY A 249 -11.12 24.02 -5.76
N GLU A 250 -11.22 22.86 -5.11
CA GLU A 250 -12.09 21.76 -5.53
C GLU A 250 -13.55 21.93 -5.09
N GLU A 251 -13.81 22.56 -3.94
CA GLU A 251 -15.19 22.82 -3.48
C GLU A 251 -15.92 23.89 -4.30
N ALA A 252 -15.18 24.62 -5.14
CA ALA A 252 -15.69 25.74 -5.94
C ALA A 252 -15.84 25.41 -7.44
N ALA A 253 -15.48 24.22 -7.88
CA ALA A 253 -15.54 23.77 -9.29
C ALA A 253 -16.55 22.63 -9.48
#